data_0d43beef1ea02e1500bcb2e49e80db35
#
_entry.id   0d43beef1ea02e1500bcb2e49e80db35
#
_cell.length_a   1.000
_cell.length_b   1.000
_cell.length_c   1.000
_cell.angle_alpha   90.00
_cell.angle_beta   90.00
_cell.angle_gamma   90.00
#
_symmetry.space_group_name_H-M   'P 1'
#
loop_
_entity.id
_entity.type
_entity.pdbx_description
1 polymer ?
#
loop_
_entity_poly.entity_id
_entity_poly.type
_entity_poly.pdbx_seq_one_letter_code
_entity_poly.pdbx_strand_id
1 'polypeptide(L)'
;IPLRLVGSEMCIRDRCNSRPRRFGKSITVNMLTAYYSKGCDSEKMFSELEISEAEDFKKHLNKYDVIHLDIQWCMEPAGGPERIVSYISEKTIQELREYYPNVLKESTTSLPEALAMINTETGNKFIIIIDEWDVLIRDEAANQKVQEEYINFLRGMFKGTEPTKYIQLAYLTGILPIKREKTQSALNNFDEFTMLSPSILAKYIGFTEDEVQKLAEEYHQNFEEVKRWYDGYLLKDYQVYNPRAVISLMQKGEFKSYWSETASYEAIVPLINMDYDGLKTAIIEMLSGAAVKVNTACLLYTSDAADDKA
;
A
#
# COMPACT_ATOMS: atom_id res chain seq x y z
N ILE A 1 8.53 -11.03 4.58
CA ILE A 1 8.87 -10.11 3.46
C ILE A 1 9.01 -10.96 2.22
N PRO A 2 8.32 -10.66 1.12
CA PRO A 2 8.46 -11.46 -0.09
C PRO A 2 9.90 -11.44 -0.58
N LEU A 3 10.56 -12.61 -0.60
CA LEU A 3 11.91 -12.84 -1.10
C LEU A 3 12.16 -12.23 -2.49
N ARG A 4 11.10 -12.08 -3.31
CA ARG A 4 11.18 -11.53 -4.66
C ARG A 4 10.99 -10.01 -4.75
N LEU A 5 10.85 -9.29 -3.64
CA LEU A 5 11.02 -7.83 -3.63
C LEU A 5 12.51 -7.46 -3.73
N VAL A 6 13.38 -8.42 -3.43
CA VAL A 6 14.82 -8.32 -3.48
C VAL A 6 15.29 -9.06 -4.73
N GLY A 7 16.00 -8.42 -5.64
CA GLY A 7 16.77 -9.11 -6.67
C GLY A 7 16.18 -9.32 -8.06
N SER A 8 15.05 -8.72 -8.45
CA SER A 8 14.65 -8.73 -9.87
C SER A 8 15.31 -7.56 -10.60
N GLU A 9 16.43 -7.81 -11.22
CA GLU A 9 17.22 -6.79 -11.95
C GLU A 9 16.58 -6.29 -13.27
N MET A 10 15.38 -6.71 -13.63
CA MET A 10 14.80 -6.28 -14.91
C MET A 10 13.37 -5.78 -14.79
N CYS A 11 13.20 -4.54 -15.14
CA CYS A 11 12.07 -3.81 -15.69
C CYS A 11 10.94 -3.33 -14.78
N ILE A 12 10.60 -3.95 -13.66
CA ILE A 12 9.52 -3.45 -12.78
C ILE A 12 10.04 -3.45 -11.34
N ARG A 13 10.66 -2.32 -10.96
CA ARG A 13 11.15 -2.06 -9.60
C ARG A 13 10.11 -1.40 -8.71
N ASP A 14 9.07 -0.83 -9.30
CA ASP A 14 8.06 -0.04 -8.59
C ASP A 14 6.81 -0.91 -8.37
N ARG A 15 6.36 -1.04 -7.13
CA ARG A 15 5.29 -1.95 -6.72
C ARG A 15 4.22 -1.22 -5.95
N CYS A 16 2.97 -1.46 -6.32
CA CYS A 16 1.81 -0.97 -5.59
C CYS A 16 0.98 -2.14 -5.09
N ASN A 17 0.77 -2.19 -3.78
CA ASN A 17 -0.01 -3.23 -3.15
C ASN A 17 -1.30 -2.69 -2.54
N SER A 18 -2.42 -3.02 -3.16
CA SER A 18 -3.74 -2.59 -2.71
C SER A 18 -4.44 -3.72 -1.95
N ARG A 19 -4.75 -3.46 -0.68
CA ARG A 19 -5.46 -4.40 0.21
C ARG A 19 -6.50 -3.64 1.03
N PRO A 20 -7.57 -4.31 1.46
CA PRO A 20 -8.53 -3.72 2.39
C PRO A 20 -7.85 -3.24 3.68
N ARG A 21 -8.55 -2.42 4.44
CA ARG A 21 -8.08 -2.02 5.77
C ARG A 21 -7.78 -3.24 6.64
N ARG A 22 -6.71 -3.14 7.48
CA ARG A 22 -6.33 -4.14 8.49
C ARG A 22 -5.74 -5.45 7.97
N PHE A 23 -5.32 -5.46 6.71
CA PHE A 23 -4.57 -6.56 6.12
C PHE A 23 -3.06 -6.55 6.43
N GLY A 24 -2.59 -5.67 7.31
CA GLY A 24 -1.17 -5.62 7.69
C GLY A 24 -0.30 -4.77 6.77
N LYS A 25 -0.87 -3.88 5.94
CA LYS A 25 -0.13 -3.01 5.02
C LYS A 25 0.97 -2.21 5.72
N SER A 26 0.61 -1.44 6.74
CA SER A 26 1.55 -0.61 7.50
C SER A 26 2.61 -1.42 8.24
N ILE A 27 2.28 -2.64 8.71
CA ILE A 27 3.27 -3.56 9.30
C ILE A 27 4.29 -3.94 8.22
N THR A 28 3.84 -4.29 7.02
CA THR A 28 4.73 -4.62 5.89
C THR A 28 5.63 -3.43 5.55
N VAL A 29 5.09 -2.21 5.50
CA VAL A 29 5.85 -0.98 5.26
C VAL A 29 6.93 -0.78 6.33
N ASN A 30 6.58 -0.92 7.61
CA ASN A 30 7.54 -0.79 8.71
C ASN A 30 8.64 -1.86 8.65
N MET A 31 8.29 -3.11 8.30
CA MET A 31 9.26 -4.18 8.09
C MET A 31 10.22 -3.87 6.93
N LEU A 32 9.70 -3.40 5.79
CA LEU A 32 10.52 -3.01 4.64
C LEU A 32 11.46 -1.85 5.01
N THR A 33 10.94 -0.85 5.73
CA THR A 33 11.74 0.27 6.22
C THR A 33 12.86 -0.20 7.14
N ALA A 34 12.55 -1.03 8.13
CA ALA A 34 13.54 -1.59 9.05
C ALA A 34 14.60 -2.44 8.34
N TYR A 35 14.19 -3.23 7.33
CA TYR A 35 15.08 -4.10 6.58
C TYR A 35 16.07 -3.32 5.71
N TYR A 36 15.59 -2.31 4.98
CA TYR A 36 16.41 -1.62 4.00
C TYR A 36 17.22 -0.46 4.58
N SER A 37 16.70 0.23 5.61
CA SER A 37 17.30 1.48 6.09
C SER A 37 18.69 1.29 6.68
N LYS A 38 19.68 2.00 6.13
CA LYS A 38 21.05 2.02 6.64
C LYS A 38 21.19 2.66 8.02
N GLY A 39 20.16 3.35 8.50
CA GLY A 39 20.08 3.89 9.86
C GLY A 39 19.61 2.89 10.91
N CYS A 40 19.23 1.67 10.51
CA CYS A 40 18.74 0.62 11.39
C CYS A 40 19.81 -0.47 11.63
N ASP A 41 19.72 -1.12 12.78
CA ASP A 41 20.38 -2.39 13.10
C ASP A 41 19.30 -3.43 13.38
N SER A 42 18.83 -4.08 12.31
CA SER A 42 17.62 -4.90 12.34
C SER A 42 17.87 -6.38 12.06
N GLU A 43 19.13 -6.84 11.95
CA GLU A 43 19.46 -8.24 11.61
C GLU A 43 18.74 -9.24 12.53
N LYS A 44 18.71 -8.97 13.84
CA LYS A 44 18.05 -9.84 14.82
C LYS A 44 16.52 -9.94 14.62
N MET A 45 15.88 -8.88 14.10
CA MET A 45 14.43 -8.88 13.85
C MET A 45 14.03 -9.82 12.71
N PHE A 46 14.96 -10.09 11.79
CA PHE A 46 14.71 -10.91 10.61
C PHE A 46 15.34 -12.29 10.68
N SER A 47 16.17 -12.59 11.69
CA SER A 47 16.96 -13.83 11.78
C SER A 47 16.12 -15.11 11.86
N GLU A 48 14.88 -15.02 12.36
CA GLU A 48 13.94 -16.15 12.47
C GLU A 48 12.91 -16.19 11.34
N LEU A 49 12.99 -15.26 10.39
CA LEU A 49 12.05 -15.18 9.27
C LEU A 49 12.64 -15.82 8.01
N GLU A 50 11.79 -16.37 7.15
CA GLU A 50 12.18 -17.02 5.88
C GLU A 50 13.15 -16.18 5.04
N ILE A 51 13.10 -14.85 5.13
CA ILE A 51 13.98 -13.96 4.38
C ILE A 51 15.46 -14.13 4.78
N SER A 52 15.74 -14.54 6.02
CA SER A 52 17.13 -14.74 6.50
C SER A 52 17.86 -15.86 5.75
N GLU A 53 17.12 -16.79 5.16
CA GLU A 53 17.64 -17.89 4.36
C GLU A 53 17.97 -17.48 2.91
N ALA A 54 17.59 -16.26 2.48
CA ALA A 54 17.87 -15.78 1.13
C ALA A 54 19.37 -15.49 0.94
N GLU A 55 19.95 -15.96 -0.17
CA GLU A 55 21.37 -15.76 -0.50
C GLU A 55 21.79 -14.28 -0.49
N ASP A 56 20.87 -13.39 -0.86
CA ASP A 56 21.09 -11.94 -0.94
C ASP A 56 20.59 -11.18 0.29
N PHE A 57 20.16 -11.89 1.35
CA PHE A 57 19.65 -11.26 2.59
C PHE A 57 20.57 -10.15 3.09
N LYS A 58 21.86 -10.48 3.36
CA LYS A 58 22.83 -9.52 3.89
C LYS A 58 23.27 -8.47 2.87
N LYS A 59 23.09 -8.71 1.58
CA LYS A 59 23.40 -7.76 0.52
C LYS A 59 22.53 -6.52 0.59
N HIS A 60 21.31 -6.68 1.05
CA HIS A 60 20.31 -5.60 1.07
C HIS A 60 19.95 -5.11 2.46
N LEU A 61 20.24 -5.90 3.51
CA LEU A 61 19.91 -5.56 4.89
C LEU A 61 20.67 -4.30 5.34
N ASN A 62 19.93 -3.26 5.71
CA ASN A 62 20.44 -1.98 6.22
C ASN A 62 21.47 -1.29 5.30
N LYS A 63 21.19 -1.24 3.99
CA LYS A 63 22.13 -0.72 2.98
C LYS A 63 21.68 0.55 2.27
N TYR A 64 20.43 0.97 2.42
CA TYR A 64 19.84 2.00 1.57
C TYR A 64 19.39 3.23 2.35
N ASP A 65 19.37 4.37 1.67
CA ASP A 65 18.62 5.54 2.11
C ASP A 65 17.13 5.25 1.85
N VAL A 66 16.34 5.22 2.91
CA VAL A 66 14.91 4.94 2.83
C VAL A 66 14.12 6.20 3.14
N ILE A 67 13.26 6.60 2.20
CA ILE A 67 12.25 7.62 2.40
C ILE A 67 10.92 6.92 2.66
N HIS A 68 10.42 7.02 3.88
CA HIS A 68 9.14 6.45 4.28
C HIS A 68 8.14 7.57 4.55
N LEU A 69 7.06 7.58 3.78
CA LEU A 69 5.98 8.55 3.88
C LEU A 69 4.67 7.84 4.26
N ASP A 70 4.08 8.23 5.36
CA ASP A 70 2.70 7.91 5.73
C ASP A 70 1.83 9.12 5.35
N ILE A 71 1.07 9.01 4.27
CA ILE A 71 0.29 10.13 3.75
C ILE A 71 -0.84 10.52 4.69
N GLN A 72 -1.45 9.53 5.36
CA GLN A 72 -2.50 9.79 6.35
C GLN A 72 -1.97 10.60 7.53
N TRP A 73 -0.80 10.25 8.04
CA TRP A 73 -0.16 10.99 9.12
C TRP A 73 0.24 12.41 8.70
N CYS A 74 0.71 12.60 7.46
CA CYS A 74 1.12 13.90 6.94
C CYS A 74 -0.04 14.91 6.84
N MET A 75 -1.30 14.47 6.80
CA MET A 75 -2.46 15.35 6.63
C MET A 75 -2.60 16.38 7.75
N GLU A 76 -2.45 15.95 9.00
CA GLU A 76 -2.62 16.83 10.16
C GLU A 76 -1.49 17.87 10.27
N PRO A 77 -0.19 17.49 10.28
CA PRO A 77 0.89 18.47 10.36
C PRO A 77 1.01 19.37 9.12
N ALA A 78 0.51 18.94 7.95
CA ALA A 78 0.40 19.81 6.78
C ALA A 78 -0.64 20.93 6.95
N GLY A 79 -1.62 20.74 7.83
CA GLY A 79 -2.74 21.64 8.01
C GLY A 79 -3.84 21.47 6.94
N GLY A 80 -3.92 20.30 6.32
CA GLY A 80 -4.95 19.93 5.37
C GLY A 80 -4.42 19.45 4.00
N PRO A 81 -5.34 18.97 3.15
CA PRO A 81 -4.98 18.33 1.88
C PRO A 81 -4.28 19.29 0.88
N GLU A 82 -4.60 20.58 0.91
CA GLU A 82 -4.04 21.59 -0.03
C GLU A 82 -2.54 21.79 0.16
N ARG A 83 -1.99 21.48 1.32
CA ARG A 83 -0.59 21.75 1.66
C ARG A 83 0.27 20.46 1.72
N ILE A 84 -0.31 19.31 1.50
CA ILE A 84 0.38 18.05 1.74
C ILE A 84 1.61 17.85 0.83
N VAL A 85 1.52 18.24 -0.43
CA VAL A 85 2.64 18.12 -1.39
C VAL A 85 3.80 19.02 -0.98
N SER A 86 3.52 20.28 -0.63
CA SER A 86 4.55 21.22 -0.15
C SER A 86 5.16 20.74 1.17
N TYR A 87 4.32 20.31 2.11
CA TYR A 87 4.77 19.79 3.41
C TYR A 87 5.71 18.59 3.26
N ILE A 88 5.31 17.57 2.49
CA ILE A 88 6.13 16.39 2.24
C ILE A 88 7.48 16.79 1.60
N SER A 89 7.43 17.65 0.57
CA SER A 89 8.63 18.08 -0.13
C SER A 89 9.58 18.86 0.78
N GLU A 90 9.07 19.85 1.52
CA GLU A 90 9.86 20.67 2.44
C GLU A 90 10.50 19.85 3.56
N LYS A 91 9.72 18.98 4.20
CA LYS A 91 10.21 18.14 5.30
C LYS A 91 11.26 17.13 4.85
N THR A 92 10.98 16.42 3.76
CA THR A 92 11.93 15.45 3.23
C THR A 92 13.22 16.12 2.75
N ILE A 93 13.14 17.26 2.08
CA ILE A 93 14.33 18.01 1.65
C ILE A 93 15.11 18.54 2.86
N GLN A 94 14.41 19.00 3.91
CA GLN A 94 15.06 19.44 5.14
C GLN A 94 15.89 18.29 5.76
N GLU A 95 15.32 17.11 5.92
CA GLU A 95 16.02 15.92 6.43
C GLU A 95 17.19 15.52 5.51
N LEU A 96 16.97 15.52 4.18
CA LEU A 96 18.04 15.20 3.23
C LEU A 96 19.22 16.19 3.33
N ARG A 97 18.99 17.47 3.66
CA ARG A 97 20.07 18.43 3.88
C ARG A 97 20.92 18.10 5.11
N GLU A 98 20.32 17.53 6.15
CA GLU A 98 21.06 17.10 7.34
C GLU A 98 22.03 15.94 7.01
N TYR A 99 21.59 15.01 6.17
CA TYR A 99 22.40 13.86 5.72
C TYR A 99 23.38 14.21 4.58
N TYR A 100 23.04 15.21 3.75
CA TYR A 100 23.82 15.63 2.58
C TYR A 100 24.07 17.15 2.58
N PRO A 101 24.75 17.70 3.60
CA PRO A 101 24.82 19.15 3.84
C PRO A 101 25.49 19.94 2.72
N ASN A 102 26.34 19.31 1.90
CA ASN A 102 27.11 19.99 0.85
C ASN A 102 26.54 19.76 -0.56
N VAL A 103 25.42 19.04 -0.69
CA VAL A 103 24.86 18.64 -1.99
C VAL A 103 23.67 19.51 -2.36
N LEU A 104 22.77 19.75 -1.42
CA LEU A 104 21.51 20.45 -1.69
C LEU A 104 21.65 21.96 -1.42
N LYS A 105 21.32 22.78 -2.41
CA LYS A 105 21.24 24.23 -2.28
C LYS A 105 20.03 24.64 -1.44
N GLU A 106 20.09 25.79 -0.77
CA GLU A 106 18.95 26.34 -0.04
C GLU A 106 17.73 26.59 -0.94
N SER A 107 17.97 26.93 -2.20
CA SER A 107 16.92 27.16 -3.20
C SER A 107 16.25 25.91 -3.74
N THR A 108 16.74 24.70 -3.40
CA THR A 108 16.13 23.45 -3.87
C THR A 108 14.81 23.20 -3.12
N THR A 109 13.69 23.19 -3.85
CA THR A 109 12.34 22.99 -3.33
C THR A 109 11.62 21.77 -3.92
N SER A 110 12.16 21.23 -5.02
CA SER A 110 11.62 20.05 -5.69
C SER A 110 12.25 18.78 -5.13
N LEU A 111 11.45 17.90 -4.56
CA LEU A 111 11.95 16.62 -4.02
C LEU A 111 12.58 15.72 -5.09
N PRO A 112 11.98 15.51 -6.29
CA PRO A 112 12.64 14.76 -7.36
C PRO A 112 14.00 15.34 -7.77
N GLU A 113 14.12 16.67 -7.82
CA GLU A 113 15.37 17.35 -8.13
C GLU A 113 16.42 17.11 -7.04
N ALA A 114 16.03 17.21 -5.77
CA ALA A 114 16.92 16.94 -4.64
C ALA A 114 17.50 15.51 -4.72
N LEU A 115 16.65 14.51 -4.98
CA LEU A 115 17.08 13.12 -5.12
C LEU A 115 18.03 12.91 -6.30
N ALA A 116 17.75 13.56 -7.46
CA ALA A 116 18.62 13.50 -8.62
C ALA A 116 19.98 14.14 -8.36
N MET A 117 20.03 15.28 -7.66
CA MET A 117 21.28 15.95 -7.25
C MET A 117 22.12 15.06 -6.33
N ILE A 118 21.51 14.46 -5.30
CA ILE A 118 22.22 13.56 -4.39
C ILE A 118 22.76 12.34 -5.15
N ASN A 119 21.94 11.73 -6.02
CA ASN A 119 22.40 10.60 -6.82
C ASN A 119 23.58 10.97 -7.74
N THR A 120 23.53 12.14 -8.37
CA THR A 120 24.59 12.62 -9.26
C THR A 120 25.91 12.79 -8.52
N GLU A 121 25.87 13.33 -7.30
CA GLU A 121 27.07 13.64 -6.51
C GLU A 121 27.63 12.41 -5.78
N THR A 122 26.74 11.49 -5.33
CA THR A 122 27.14 10.41 -4.43
C THR A 122 27.02 9.02 -5.04
N GLY A 123 26.26 8.87 -6.14
CA GLY A 123 25.87 7.58 -6.70
C GLY A 123 24.80 6.83 -5.88
N ASN A 124 24.36 7.39 -4.75
CA ASN A 124 23.38 6.73 -3.88
C ASN A 124 22.01 6.64 -4.56
N LYS A 125 21.33 5.53 -4.31
CA LYS A 125 19.94 5.29 -4.72
C LYS A 125 19.06 5.16 -3.49
N PHE A 126 17.81 5.57 -3.66
CA PHE A 126 16.81 5.60 -2.61
C PHE A 126 15.82 4.46 -2.74
N ILE A 127 15.35 3.97 -1.59
CA ILE A 127 14.13 3.18 -1.52
C ILE A 127 13.03 4.11 -1.02
N ILE A 128 11.94 4.22 -1.81
CA ILE A 128 10.82 5.09 -1.50
C ILE A 128 9.62 4.23 -1.12
N ILE A 129 9.12 4.41 0.09
CA ILE A 129 7.99 3.67 0.65
C ILE A 129 6.89 4.67 0.98
N ILE A 130 5.69 4.47 0.41
CA ILE A 130 4.52 5.32 0.68
C ILE A 130 3.39 4.46 1.21
N ASP A 131 3.01 4.69 2.48
CA ASP A 131 1.81 4.09 3.07
C ASP A 131 0.60 4.98 2.85
N GLU A 132 -0.57 4.37 2.63
CA GLU A 132 -1.85 5.03 2.39
C GLU A 132 -1.77 6.06 1.23
N TRP A 133 -1.10 5.69 0.11
CA TRP A 133 -0.88 6.60 -1.03
C TRP A 133 -2.17 7.24 -1.55
N ASP A 134 -3.31 6.57 -1.39
CA ASP A 134 -4.60 6.92 -1.95
C ASP A 134 -5.49 7.77 -1.02
N VAL A 135 -4.97 8.23 0.11
CA VAL A 135 -5.72 9.03 1.09
C VAL A 135 -6.39 10.24 0.45
N LEU A 136 -5.62 11.04 -0.30
CA LEU A 136 -6.14 12.25 -0.96
C LEU A 136 -7.15 11.94 -2.06
N ILE A 137 -7.08 10.78 -2.66
CA ILE A 137 -8.04 10.33 -3.70
C ILE A 137 -9.37 9.94 -3.05
N ARG A 138 -9.31 9.41 -1.83
CA ARG A 138 -10.49 8.95 -1.06
C ARG A 138 -11.08 10.04 -0.15
N ASP A 139 -10.34 11.11 0.09
CA ASP A 139 -10.76 12.17 1.00
C ASP A 139 -11.76 13.11 0.31
N GLU A 140 -12.97 13.17 0.84
CA GLU A 140 -14.02 14.06 0.34
C GLU A 140 -13.67 15.56 0.50
N ALA A 141 -12.77 15.90 1.43
CA ALA A 141 -12.27 17.26 1.61
C ALA A 141 -11.24 17.66 0.54
N ALA A 142 -10.60 16.69 -0.12
CA ALA A 142 -9.66 16.92 -1.21
C ALA A 142 -10.42 17.18 -2.51
N ASN A 143 -10.50 18.44 -2.94
CA ASN A 143 -11.10 18.79 -4.23
C ASN A 143 -10.23 18.26 -5.41
N GLN A 144 -10.82 18.27 -6.62
CA GLN A 144 -10.18 17.76 -7.82
C GLN A 144 -8.79 18.37 -8.08
N LYS A 145 -8.62 19.67 -7.84
CA LYS A 145 -7.34 20.36 -8.06
C LYS A 145 -6.24 19.82 -7.15
N VAL A 146 -6.55 19.58 -5.88
CA VAL A 146 -5.62 19.00 -4.90
C VAL A 146 -5.25 17.58 -5.28
N GLN A 147 -6.22 16.78 -5.72
CA GLN A 147 -5.96 15.42 -6.21
C GLN A 147 -5.04 15.43 -7.44
N GLU A 148 -5.28 16.33 -8.40
CA GLU A 148 -4.44 16.48 -9.59
C GLU A 148 -3.01 16.92 -9.24
N GLU A 149 -2.85 17.85 -8.30
CA GLU A 149 -1.55 18.29 -7.81
C GLU A 149 -0.78 17.15 -7.18
N TYR A 150 -1.44 16.38 -6.33
CA TYR A 150 -0.82 15.20 -5.70
C TYR A 150 -0.44 14.11 -6.72
N ILE A 151 -1.30 13.83 -7.70
CA ILE A 151 -0.99 12.88 -8.77
C ILE A 151 0.19 13.40 -9.64
N ASN A 152 0.26 14.69 -9.89
CA ASN A 152 1.39 15.28 -10.61
C ASN A 152 2.69 15.20 -9.80
N PHE A 153 2.62 15.35 -8.48
CA PHE A 153 3.76 15.10 -7.59
C PHE A 153 4.24 13.65 -7.69
N LEU A 154 3.35 12.66 -7.56
CA LEU A 154 3.72 11.25 -7.72
C LEU A 154 4.27 10.94 -9.12
N ARG A 155 3.70 11.58 -10.16
CA ARG A 155 4.24 11.47 -11.52
C ARG A 155 5.68 11.98 -11.62
N GLY A 156 5.95 13.13 -11.04
CA GLY A 156 7.30 13.71 -10.99
C GLY A 156 8.30 12.82 -10.25
N MET A 157 7.84 12.18 -9.17
CA MET A 157 8.66 11.26 -8.38
C MET A 157 9.03 9.98 -9.11
N PHE A 158 8.11 9.40 -9.89
CA PHE A 158 8.25 8.01 -10.35
C PHE A 158 8.31 7.82 -11.85
N LYS A 159 7.79 8.76 -12.66
CA LYS A 159 7.66 8.56 -14.10
C LYS A 159 8.81 9.19 -14.88
N GLY A 160 9.28 8.48 -15.91
CA GLY A 160 10.33 8.95 -16.82
C GLY A 160 11.67 8.26 -16.58
N THR A 161 12.70 8.73 -17.26
CA THR A 161 14.05 8.15 -17.19
C THR A 161 14.84 8.63 -15.98
N GLU A 162 14.63 9.86 -15.51
CA GLU A 162 15.40 10.42 -14.38
C GLU A 162 15.16 9.64 -13.08
N PRO A 163 13.90 9.31 -12.67
CA PRO A 163 13.67 8.48 -11.48
C PRO A 163 14.41 7.13 -11.51
N THR A 164 14.66 6.58 -12.70
CA THR A 164 15.38 5.29 -12.81
C THR A 164 16.82 5.36 -12.32
N LYS A 165 17.41 6.53 -12.28
CA LYS A 165 18.80 6.74 -11.84
C LYS A 165 18.92 6.71 -10.32
N TYR A 166 17.98 7.37 -9.62
CA TYR A 166 18.05 7.55 -8.18
C TYR A 166 17.12 6.64 -7.36
N ILE A 167 16.13 5.99 -7.97
CA ILE A 167 15.28 5.02 -7.27
C ILE A 167 15.83 3.61 -7.42
N GLN A 168 16.04 2.93 -6.31
CA GLN A 168 16.36 1.49 -6.26
C GLN A 168 15.09 0.64 -6.23
N LEU A 169 14.09 1.06 -5.44
CA LEU A 169 12.79 0.41 -5.27
C LEU A 169 11.77 1.48 -4.85
N ALA A 170 10.58 1.44 -5.42
CA ALA A 170 9.42 2.13 -4.88
C ALA A 170 8.36 1.11 -4.45
N TYR A 171 7.81 1.27 -3.24
CA TYR A 171 6.74 0.45 -2.71
C TYR A 171 5.61 1.34 -2.19
N LEU A 172 4.47 1.26 -2.84
CA LEU A 172 3.27 1.99 -2.44
C LEU A 172 2.24 1.03 -1.88
N THR A 173 1.52 1.46 -0.85
CA THR A 173 0.39 0.69 -0.34
C THR A 173 -0.82 1.58 -0.05
N GLY A 174 -2.01 1.05 -0.32
CA GLY A 174 -3.27 1.73 -0.17
C GLY A 174 -4.46 0.77 -0.23
N ILE A 175 -5.64 1.33 -0.37
CA ILE A 175 -6.88 0.58 -0.58
C ILE A 175 -7.22 0.52 -2.07
N LEU A 176 -7.10 1.66 -2.76
CA LEU A 176 -7.44 1.78 -4.17
C LEU A 176 -6.34 1.24 -5.08
N PRO A 177 -6.72 0.63 -6.21
CA PRO A 177 -5.80 0.28 -7.28
C PRO A 177 -5.21 1.52 -7.95
N ILE A 178 -3.89 1.51 -8.18
CA ILE A 178 -3.18 2.69 -8.75
C ILE A 178 -3.47 2.93 -10.24
N LYS A 179 -3.84 1.87 -10.97
CA LYS A 179 -4.04 1.94 -12.44
C LYS A 179 -5.45 2.36 -12.87
N ARG A 180 -6.40 2.48 -11.96
CA ARG A 180 -7.82 2.67 -12.31
C ARG A 180 -8.37 4.07 -12.12
N GLU A 181 -7.69 4.89 -11.39
CA GLU A 181 -8.07 6.29 -11.23
C GLU A 181 -7.54 7.13 -12.40
N LYS A 182 -7.90 8.41 -12.46
CA LYS A 182 -7.39 9.44 -13.39
C LYS A 182 -5.85 9.39 -13.61
N THR A 183 -5.21 8.45 -12.94
CA THR A 183 -3.79 8.10 -12.90
C THR A 183 -3.34 7.14 -14.00
N GLN A 184 -4.23 6.58 -14.84
CA GLN A 184 -3.86 5.51 -15.79
C GLN A 184 -2.61 5.80 -16.62
N SER A 185 -2.39 7.06 -17.00
CA SER A 185 -1.19 7.47 -17.73
C SER A 185 -0.07 7.99 -16.81
N ALA A 186 -0.38 8.29 -15.53
CA ALA A 186 0.55 8.93 -14.61
C ALA A 186 1.52 7.93 -13.96
N LEU A 187 1.02 6.79 -13.51
CA LEU A 187 1.73 5.81 -12.68
C LEU A 187 1.68 4.39 -13.28
N ASN A 188 1.73 4.28 -14.60
CA ASN A 188 1.68 2.99 -15.31
C ASN A 188 2.97 2.15 -15.18
N ASN A 189 4.02 2.70 -14.60
CA ASN A 189 5.28 2.02 -14.32
C ASN A 189 5.22 1.08 -13.09
N PHE A 190 4.16 1.19 -12.28
CA PHE A 190 3.99 0.31 -11.13
C PHE A 190 3.45 -1.07 -11.52
N ASP A 191 4.05 -2.12 -10.93
CA ASP A 191 3.46 -3.45 -10.89
C ASP A 191 2.45 -3.50 -9.75
N GLU A 192 1.19 -3.77 -10.11
CA GLU A 192 0.07 -3.64 -9.20
C GLU A 192 -0.38 -5.00 -8.68
N PHE A 193 -0.54 -5.09 -7.36
CA PHE A 193 -1.00 -6.27 -6.64
C PHE A 193 -2.28 -5.94 -5.88
N THR A 194 -3.41 -6.45 -6.37
CA THR A 194 -4.75 -6.21 -5.77
C THR A 194 -5.33 -7.49 -5.18
N MET A 195 -6.50 -7.42 -4.56
CA MET A 195 -7.26 -8.60 -4.14
C MET A 195 -7.67 -9.48 -5.33
N LEU A 196 -7.92 -8.87 -6.49
CA LEU A 196 -8.32 -9.58 -7.71
C LEU A 196 -7.14 -10.08 -8.54
N SER A 197 -5.98 -9.44 -8.42
CA SER A 197 -4.74 -9.79 -9.11
C SER A 197 -3.57 -9.77 -8.13
N PRO A 198 -3.52 -10.70 -7.17
CA PRO A 198 -2.51 -10.68 -6.11
C PRO A 198 -1.14 -11.18 -6.58
N SER A 199 -1.08 -11.94 -7.69
CA SER A 199 0.14 -12.47 -8.30
C SER A 199 1.08 -13.12 -7.27
N ILE A 200 2.34 -12.69 -7.24
CA ILE A 200 3.36 -13.24 -6.32
C ILE A 200 3.16 -12.81 -4.85
N LEU A 201 2.34 -11.78 -4.59
CA LEU A 201 2.06 -11.29 -3.23
C LEU A 201 0.84 -11.96 -2.60
N ALA A 202 0.23 -12.97 -3.23
CA ALA A 202 -0.97 -13.62 -2.72
C ALA A 202 -0.84 -14.11 -1.27
N LYS A 203 0.29 -14.72 -0.92
CA LYS A 203 0.53 -15.33 0.39
C LYS A 203 1.24 -14.43 1.42
N TYR A 204 1.64 -13.21 1.03
CA TYR A 204 2.54 -12.42 1.89
C TYR A 204 1.87 -11.29 2.66
N ILE A 205 0.64 -10.96 2.33
CA ILE A 205 -0.09 -9.86 2.98
C ILE A 205 -1.48 -10.35 3.35
N GLY A 206 -1.69 -10.54 4.64
CA GLY A 206 -2.71 -11.34 5.25
C GLY A 206 -2.08 -12.56 5.92
N PHE A 207 -2.86 -13.39 6.58
CA PHE A 207 -2.42 -14.70 7.06
C PHE A 207 -2.93 -15.80 6.14
N THR A 208 -2.06 -16.73 5.77
CA THR A 208 -2.45 -17.94 5.06
C THR A 208 -3.17 -18.92 5.97
N GLU A 209 -3.89 -19.90 5.40
CA GLU A 209 -4.59 -20.94 6.17
C GLU A 209 -3.62 -21.72 7.07
N ASP A 210 -2.44 -22.10 6.56
CA ASP A 210 -1.42 -22.82 7.33
C ASP A 210 -0.90 -22.01 8.53
N GLU A 211 -0.71 -20.68 8.35
CA GLU A 211 -0.30 -19.80 9.45
C GLU A 211 -1.40 -19.68 10.49
N VAL A 212 -2.66 -19.55 10.07
CA VAL A 212 -3.81 -19.46 10.99
C VAL A 212 -4.02 -20.78 11.75
N GLN A 213 -3.83 -21.92 11.09
CA GLN A 213 -3.88 -23.21 11.75
C GLN A 213 -2.84 -23.33 12.87
N LYS A 214 -1.58 -22.96 12.59
CA LYS A 214 -0.51 -22.96 13.61
C LYS A 214 -0.84 -22.04 14.78
N LEU A 215 -1.34 -20.84 14.50
CA LEU A 215 -1.78 -19.91 15.54
C LEU A 215 -2.94 -20.48 16.36
N ALA A 216 -3.92 -21.13 15.73
CA ALA A 216 -5.04 -21.75 16.43
C ALA A 216 -4.55 -22.85 17.38
N GLU A 217 -3.61 -23.69 16.97
CA GLU A 217 -2.98 -24.71 17.80
C GLU A 217 -2.23 -24.08 18.99
N GLU A 218 -1.41 -23.05 18.75
CA GLU A 218 -0.63 -22.35 19.77
C GLU A 218 -1.52 -21.69 20.83
N TYR A 219 -2.61 -21.05 20.39
CA TYR A 219 -3.55 -20.34 21.27
C TYR A 219 -4.74 -21.21 21.71
N HIS A 220 -4.71 -22.52 21.46
CA HIS A 220 -5.73 -23.49 21.86
C HIS A 220 -7.14 -23.14 21.35
N GLN A 221 -7.23 -22.61 20.14
CA GLN A 221 -8.50 -22.31 19.46
C GLN A 221 -8.90 -23.45 18.52
N ASN A 222 -10.21 -23.66 18.34
CA ASN A 222 -10.73 -24.64 17.39
C ASN A 222 -10.57 -24.08 15.96
N PHE A 223 -9.70 -24.69 15.17
CA PHE A 223 -9.40 -24.21 13.80
C PHE A 223 -10.63 -24.22 12.88
N GLU A 224 -11.50 -25.24 12.95
CA GLU A 224 -12.72 -25.30 12.12
C GLU A 224 -13.68 -24.15 12.48
N GLU A 225 -13.73 -23.74 13.73
CA GLU A 225 -14.50 -22.56 14.14
C GLU A 225 -13.83 -21.25 13.69
N VAL A 226 -12.50 -21.14 13.77
CA VAL A 226 -11.74 -20.02 13.22
C VAL A 226 -12.04 -19.87 11.73
N LYS A 227 -12.00 -20.95 10.98
CA LYS A 227 -12.32 -20.99 9.56
C LYS A 227 -13.75 -20.51 9.30
N ARG A 228 -14.73 -21.04 10.02
CA ARG A 228 -16.13 -20.64 9.86
C ARG A 228 -16.37 -19.15 10.12
N TRP A 229 -15.61 -18.53 11.03
CA TRP A 229 -15.77 -17.13 11.37
C TRP A 229 -14.98 -16.17 10.49
N TYR A 230 -13.78 -16.54 10.06
CA TYR A 230 -12.81 -15.59 9.51
C TYR A 230 -12.26 -15.97 8.13
N ASP A 231 -12.57 -17.15 7.58
CA ASP A 231 -12.27 -17.46 6.18
C ASP A 231 -13.12 -16.59 5.26
N GLY A 232 -12.58 -16.19 4.13
CA GLY A 232 -13.35 -15.37 3.20
C GLY A 232 -12.59 -14.78 2.02
N TYR A 233 -11.29 -15.00 1.90
CA TYR A 233 -10.51 -14.45 0.81
C TYR A 233 -9.69 -15.53 0.12
N LEU A 234 -10.10 -15.90 -1.10
CA LEU A 234 -9.30 -16.77 -1.96
C LEU A 234 -8.45 -15.91 -2.89
N LEU A 235 -7.14 -15.84 -2.65
CA LEU A 235 -6.18 -15.11 -3.46
C LEU A 235 -5.34 -16.10 -4.28
N LYS A 236 -5.66 -16.27 -5.56
CA LYS A 236 -5.15 -17.37 -6.37
C LYS A 236 -5.51 -18.72 -5.73
N ASP A 237 -4.49 -19.44 -5.27
CA ASP A 237 -4.56 -20.78 -4.68
C ASP A 237 -4.45 -20.73 -3.13
N TYR A 238 -4.43 -19.53 -2.52
CA TYR A 238 -4.27 -19.35 -1.09
C TYR A 238 -5.54 -18.84 -0.43
N GLN A 239 -6.02 -19.56 0.57
CA GLN A 239 -6.96 -19.02 1.54
C GLN A 239 -6.22 -18.03 2.43
N VAL A 240 -6.71 -16.80 2.49
CA VAL A 240 -6.09 -15.69 3.21
C VAL A 240 -7.09 -15.08 4.18
N TYR A 241 -6.65 -14.91 5.41
CA TYR A 241 -7.44 -14.41 6.53
C TYR A 241 -7.04 -12.97 6.86
N ASN A 242 -8.02 -12.20 7.32
CA ASN A 242 -7.75 -10.85 7.82
C ASN A 242 -6.94 -10.90 9.12
N PRO A 243 -5.71 -10.34 9.15
CA PRO A 243 -4.84 -10.44 10.33
C PRO A 243 -5.46 -9.85 11.60
N ARG A 244 -6.19 -8.75 11.47
CA ARG A 244 -6.82 -8.11 12.65
C ARG A 244 -7.84 -9.02 13.31
N ALA A 245 -8.65 -9.74 12.53
CA ALA A 245 -9.64 -10.65 13.07
C ALA A 245 -8.97 -11.83 13.78
N VAL A 246 -7.99 -12.45 13.13
CA VAL A 246 -7.24 -13.58 13.68
C VAL A 246 -6.51 -13.19 14.98
N ILE A 247 -5.71 -12.10 14.95
CA ILE A 247 -4.97 -11.64 16.14
C ILE A 247 -5.92 -11.30 17.28
N SER A 248 -7.05 -10.64 16.98
CA SER A 248 -8.04 -10.29 18.02
C SER A 248 -8.65 -11.53 18.68
N LEU A 249 -8.95 -12.58 17.92
CA LEU A 249 -9.39 -13.85 18.46
C LEU A 249 -8.32 -14.48 19.35
N MET A 250 -7.08 -14.60 18.85
CA MET A 250 -5.98 -15.21 19.60
C MET A 250 -5.73 -14.50 20.93
N GLN A 251 -5.82 -13.18 20.96
CA GLN A 251 -5.63 -12.38 22.16
C GLN A 251 -6.80 -12.42 23.15
N LYS A 252 -8.04 -12.49 22.66
CA LYS A 252 -9.25 -12.34 23.49
C LYS A 252 -9.95 -13.65 23.77
N GLY A 253 -9.72 -14.68 22.94
CA GLY A 253 -10.38 -16.00 23.06
C GLY A 253 -11.88 -16.00 22.72
N GLU A 254 -12.41 -14.91 22.15
CA GLU A 254 -13.84 -14.76 21.86
C GLU A 254 -14.08 -14.71 20.36
N PHE A 255 -14.98 -15.54 19.84
CA PHE A 255 -15.44 -15.49 18.46
C PHE A 255 -16.46 -14.40 18.27
N LYS A 256 -16.12 -13.36 17.51
CA LYS A 256 -17.02 -12.27 17.13
C LYS A 256 -16.57 -11.57 15.84
N SER A 257 -17.44 -10.76 15.26
CA SER A 257 -17.17 -9.98 14.05
C SER A 257 -16.25 -8.80 14.34
N TYR A 258 -14.94 -9.01 14.36
CA TYR A 258 -13.95 -7.95 14.60
C TYR A 258 -13.81 -6.95 13.45
N TRP A 259 -14.23 -7.30 12.22
CA TRP A 259 -14.21 -6.39 11.09
C TRP A 259 -15.34 -5.35 11.13
N SER A 260 -16.48 -5.65 11.77
CA SER A 260 -17.62 -4.75 11.87
C SER A 260 -17.45 -3.63 12.89
N GLU A 261 -16.46 -3.72 13.77
CA GLU A 261 -16.15 -2.69 14.77
C GLU A 261 -15.55 -1.42 14.15
N THR A 262 -15.49 -1.29 12.82
CA THR A 262 -14.80 -0.22 12.13
C THR A 262 -15.60 0.40 11.00
N ALA A 263 -15.62 1.73 10.99
CA ALA A 263 -16.34 2.69 10.15
C ALA A 263 -16.35 2.49 8.60
N SER A 264 -15.86 1.38 8.09
CA SER A 264 -15.93 1.05 6.66
C SER A 264 -17.35 0.80 6.15
N TYR A 265 -18.31 0.66 7.07
CA TYR A 265 -19.70 0.37 6.73
C TYR A 265 -20.45 1.62 6.25
N GLU A 266 -20.16 2.77 6.83
CA GLU A 266 -20.88 4.02 6.56
C GLU A 266 -20.71 4.50 5.11
N ALA A 267 -19.53 4.28 4.52
CA ALA A 267 -19.26 4.66 3.13
C ALA A 267 -19.98 3.79 2.09
N ILE A 268 -20.35 2.56 2.44
CA ILE A 268 -20.98 1.59 1.52
C ILE A 268 -22.52 1.69 1.59
N VAL A 269 -23.08 2.00 2.76
CA VAL A 269 -24.55 2.07 2.98
C VAL A 269 -25.27 2.98 1.97
N PRO A 270 -24.81 4.19 1.67
CA PRO A 270 -25.46 5.05 0.68
C PRO A 270 -25.48 4.41 -0.72
N LEU A 271 -24.39 3.76 -1.13
CA LEU A 271 -24.28 3.10 -2.44
C LEU A 271 -25.25 1.92 -2.56
N ILE A 272 -25.41 1.15 -1.48
CA ILE A 272 -26.39 0.06 -1.42
C ILE A 272 -27.83 0.58 -1.45
N ASN A 273 -28.10 1.65 -0.68
CA ASN A 273 -29.43 2.24 -0.58
C ASN A 273 -29.89 2.86 -1.92
N MET A 274 -28.97 3.40 -2.70
CA MET A 274 -29.24 3.98 -4.01
C MET A 274 -29.34 2.94 -5.13
N ASP A 275 -29.12 1.65 -4.81
CA ASP A 275 -28.97 0.54 -5.79
C ASP A 275 -28.06 0.88 -6.98
N TYR A 276 -26.94 1.54 -6.63
CA TYR A 276 -26.02 2.06 -7.60
C TYR A 276 -25.48 0.94 -8.50
N ASP A 277 -25.79 1.03 -9.81
CA ASP A 277 -25.40 0.07 -10.85
C ASP A 277 -25.75 -1.39 -10.52
N GLY A 278 -26.89 -1.62 -9.85
CA GLY A 278 -27.33 -2.95 -9.43
C GLY A 278 -26.59 -3.55 -8.24
N LEU A 279 -25.83 -2.73 -7.50
CA LEU A 279 -25.03 -3.17 -6.35
C LEU A 279 -25.89 -3.84 -5.27
N LYS A 280 -27.06 -3.31 -4.98
CA LYS A 280 -27.99 -3.87 -4.00
C LYS A 280 -28.45 -5.27 -4.42
N THR A 281 -28.84 -5.42 -5.68
CA THR A 281 -29.25 -6.71 -6.25
C THR A 281 -28.11 -7.72 -6.18
N ALA A 282 -26.90 -7.32 -6.61
CA ALA A 282 -25.70 -8.16 -6.54
C ALA A 282 -25.38 -8.62 -5.10
N ILE A 283 -25.51 -7.73 -4.12
CA ILE A 283 -25.29 -8.07 -2.70
C ILE A 283 -26.37 -9.07 -2.21
N ILE A 284 -27.64 -8.88 -2.58
CA ILE A 284 -28.71 -9.81 -2.19
C ILE A 284 -28.45 -11.19 -2.80
N GLU A 285 -28.05 -11.28 -4.06
CA GLU A 285 -27.68 -12.52 -4.72
C GLU A 285 -26.50 -13.21 -4.01
N MET A 286 -25.43 -12.47 -3.69
CA MET A 286 -24.29 -13.00 -2.93
C MET A 286 -24.70 -13.49 -1.54
N LEU A 287 -25.57 -12.79 -0.84
CA LEU A 287 -26.10 -13.22 0.47
C LEU A 287 -26.96 -14.48 0.37
N SER A 288 -27.58 -14.76 -0.77
CA SER A 288 -28.29 -16.01 -1.04
C SER A 288 -27.37 -17.18 -1.44
N GLY A 289 -26.06 -16.94 -1.51
CA GLY A 289 -25.07 -17.94 -1.92
C GLY A 289 -24.83 -18.01 -3.43
N ALA A 290 -25.39 -17.10 -4.22
CA ALA A 290 -25.17 -17.05 -5.66
C ALA A 290 -23.80 -16.43 -6.00
N ALA A 291 -23.13 -16.95 -7.01
CA ALA A 291 -21.93 -16.33 -7.55
C ALA A 291 -22.31 -15.15 -8.46
N VAL A 292 -21.87 -13.95 -8.10
CA VAL A 292 -22.12 -12.74 -8.86
C VAL A 292 -20.85 -12.29 -9.56
N LYS A 293 -20.95 -12.07 -10.88
CA LYS A 293 -19.84 -11.49 -11.64
C LYS A 293 -19.83 -9.98 -11.49
N VAL A 294 -18.88 -9.47 -10.72
CA VAL A 294 -18.70 -8.03 -10.53
C VAL A 294 -17.77 -7.47 -11.60
N ASN A 295 -18.23 -6.46 -12.35
CA ASN A 295 -17.36 -5.72 -13.24
C ASN A 295 -16.58 -4.66 -12.46
N THR A 296 -15.40 -5.00 -12.02
CA THR A 296 -14.53 -4.11 -11.25
C THR A 296 -13.92 -2.95 -12.07
N ALA A 297 -14.13 -2.95 -13.39
CA ALA A 297 -13.71 -1.84 -14.26
C ALA A 297 -14.75 -0.70 -14.29
N CYS A 298 -16.01 -0.96 -13.89
CA CYS A 298 -17.12 -0.02 -14.04
C CYS A 298 -17.37 0.86 -12.79
N LEU A 299 -16.73 0.59 -11.65
CA LEU A 299 -16.99 1.32 -10.41
C LEU A 299 -16.56 2.81 -10.42
N LEU A 300 -15.99 3.31 -11.53
CA LEU A 300 -15.43 4.67 -11.63
C LEU A 300 -15.89 5.45 -12.86
N TYR A 301 -16.81 4.92 -13.69
CA TYR A 301 -17.21 5.58 -14.96
C TYR A 301 -18.50 6.44 -14.87
N THR A 302 -19.05 6.68 -13.71
CA THR A 302 -20.38 7.27 -13.59
C THR A 302 -20.44 8.79 -13.45
N SER A 303 -19.30 9.49 -13.45
CA SER A 303 -19.34 10.97 -13.50
C SER A 303 -19.31 11.55 -14.92
N ASP A 304 -18.90 10.78 -15.94
CA ASP A 304 -18.77 11.31 -17.31
C ASP A 304 -19.94 10.95 -18.25
N ALA A 305 -20.86 10.08 -17.81
CA ALA A 305 -22.01 9.69 -18.65
C ALA A 305 -23.15 10.74 -18.70
N ALA A 306 -23.02 11.84 -17.95
CA ALA A 306 -24.02 12.92 -17.93
C ALA A 306 -23.76 14.03 -18.98
N ASP A 307 -22.54 14.15 -19.51
CA ASP A 307 -22.17 15.22 -20.43
C ASP A 307 -22.27 14.89 -21.93
N ASP A 308 -22.52 13.61 -22.28
CA ASP A 308 -22.61 13.18 -23.68
C ASP A 308 -24.03 13.16 -24.25
N LYS A 309 -24.98 13.85 -23.62
CA LYS A 309 -26.33 14.10 -24.16
C LYS A 309 -26.66 15.58 -24.21
N ALA A 310 -25.97 16.31 -25.05
CA ALA A 310 -26.44 17.61 -25.53
C ALA A 310 -26.22 17.70 -27.05
#